data_0ba1ddbdf402998c4d2099d78fccf648
#
_entry.id   0ba1ddbdf402998c4d2099d78fccf648
#
_cell.length_a   1.000
_cell.length_b   1.000
_cell.length_c   1.000
_cell.angle_alpha   90.00
_cell.angle_beta   90.00
_cell.angle_gamma   90.00
#
_symmetry.space_group_name_H-M   'P 1'
#
loop_
_entity.id
_entity.type
_entity.pdbx_description
1 polymer ?
#
loop_
_entity_poly.entity_id
_entity_poly.type
_entity_poly.pdbx_seq_one_letter_code
_entity_poly.pdbx_strand_id
1 'polypeptide(L)' 'MPTGKIKMFNQDKGFGFIKLDDGGVDVFFHFSIFRDGDEIAKGKAVNFEMGVDPKSGKTKAVSVDLI' A
#
# COMPACT_ATOMS: atom_id res chain seq x y z
N MET A 1 9.94 8.11 5.70
CA MET A 1 8.89 7.33 4.98
C MET A 1 7.77 6.99 5.95
N PRO A 2 6.53 7.18 5.57
CA PRO A 2 5.42 6.77 6.44
C PRO A 2 5.38 5.26 6.59
N THR A 3 4.82 4.83 7.71
CA THR A 3 4.62 3.41 7.98
C THR A 3 3.13 3.13 8.15
N GLY A 4 2.76 1.90 7.89
CA GLY A 4 1.37 1.47 8.04
C GLY A 4 1.27 -0.03 8.00
N LYS A 5 0.02 -0.50 7.97
CA LYS A 5 -0.28 -1.93 7.86
C LYS A 5 -1.26 -2.15 6.73
N ILE A 6 -1.10 -3.28 6.06
CA ILE A 6 -2.02 -3.65 4.99
C ILE A 6 -3.38 -3.91 5.61
N LYS A 7 -4.37 -3.11 5.22
CA LYS A 7 -5.74 -3.20 5.72
C LYS A 7 -6.52 -4.29 5.00
N MET A 8 -6.35 -4.35 3.68
CA MET A 8 -6.97 -5.37 2.85
C MET A 8 -6.18 -5.54 1.56
N PHE A 9 -6.31 -6.69 0.95
CA PHE A 9 -5.72 -6.97 -0.35
C PHE A 9 -6.63 -7.88 -1.15
N ASN A 10 -6.95 -7.46 -2.36
CA ASN A 10 -7.77 -8.25 -3.29
C ASN A 10 -6.85 -8.89 -4.32
N GLN A 11 -6.61 -10.19 -4.18
CA GLN A 11 -5.72 -10.92 -5.08
C GLN A 11 -6.27 -10.98 -6.51
N ASP A 12 -7.56 -11.06 -6.66
CA ASP A 12 -8.18 -11.18 -7.99
C ASP A 12 -7.95 -9.94 -8.83
N LYS A 13 -8.04 -8.77 -8.21
CA LYS A 13 -7.86 -7.49 -8.89
C LYS A 13 -6.44 -6.93 -8.74
N GLY A 14 -5.66 -7.46 -7.81
CA GLY A 14 -4.27 -7.06 -7.60
C GLY A 14 -4.08 -5.71 -6.95
N PHE A 15 -5.00 -5.28 -6.08
CA PHE A 15 -4.87 -4.02 -5.36
C PHE A 15 -5.29 -4.19 -3.90
N GLY A 16 -4.96 -3.18 -3.10
CA GLY A 16 -5.35 -3.16 -1.71
C GLY A 16 -5.19 -1.78 -1.11
N PHE A 17 -5.33 -1.72 0.20
CA PHE A 17 -5.20 -0.48 0.96
C PHE A 17 -4.27 -0.67 2.15
N ILE A 18 -3.48 0.37 2.42
CA ILE A 18 -2.60 0.45 3.57
C ILE A 18 -3.19 1.48 4.53
N LYS A 19 -3.36 1.09 5.79
CA LYS A 19 -3.80 2.01 6.84
C LYS A 19 -2.58 2.61 7.50
N LEU A 20 -2.51 3.94 7.55
CA LEU A 20 -1.41 4.64 8.21
C LEU A 20 -1.39 4.34 9.71
N ASP A 21 -0.21 4.21 10.29
CA ASP A 21 -0.04 3.96 11.71
C ASP A 21 -0.55 5.12 12.58
N ASP A 22 -0.54 6.33 12.03
CA ASP A 22 -1.03 7.50 12.76
C ASP A 22 -2.55 7.65 12.75
N GLY A 23 -3.25 6.66 12.19
CA GLY A 23 -4.70 6.67 12.15
C GLY A 23 -5.30 7.53 11.04
N GLY A 24 -4.47 7.94 10.09
CA GLY A 24 -4.92 8.76 8.96
C GLY A 24 -5.74 8.00 7.94
N VAL A 25 -5.76 8.51 6.72
CA VAL A 25 -6.55 7.93 5.62
C VAL A 25 -5.92 6.64 5.09
N ASP A 26 -6.75 5.82 4.47
CA ASP A 26 -6.27 4.63 3.78
C ASP A 26 -5.56 5.04 2.49
N VAL A 27 -4.49 4.33 2.16
CA VAL A 27 -3.69 4.59 0.97
C VAL A 27 -3.83 3.42 0.01
N PHE A 28 -4.24 3.70 -1.22
CA PHE A 28 -4.37 2.68 -2.27
C PHE A 28 -2.99 2.22 -2.71
N PHE A 29 -2.87 0.92 -3.00
CA PHE A 29 -1.67 0.38 -3.63
C PHE A 29 -2.05 -0.68 -4.66
N HIS A 30 -1.16 -0.87 -5.65
CA HIS A 30 -1.26 -1.94 -6.63
C HIS A 30 -0.16 -2.96 -6.33
N PHE A 31 -0.43 -4.25 -6.55
CA PHE A 31 0.53 -5.30 -6.20
C PHE A 31 1.86 -5.16 -6.94
N SER A 32 1.87 -4.49 -8.09
CA SER A 32 3.08 -4.33 -8.91
C SER A 32 4.19 -3.53 -8.22
N ILE A 33 3.87 -2.77 -7.16
CA ILE A 33 4.89 -2.03 -6.41
C ILE A 33 5.63 -2.91 -5.41
N PHE A 34 5.16 -4.13 -5.17
CA PHE A 34 5.85 -5.09 -4.31
C PHE A 34 6.89 -5.87 -5.12
N ARG A 35 7.93 -6.36 -4.43
CA ARG A 35 8.97 -7.16 -5.06
C ARG A 35 8.48 -8.59 -5.26
N ASP A 36 9.08 -9.28 -6.23
CA ASP A 36 8.82 -10.70 -6.42
C ASP A 36 9.17 -11.47 -5.14
N GLY A 37 8.26 -12.32 -4.71
CA GLY A 37 8.44 -13.09 -3.50
C GLY A 37 7.93 -12.42 -2.23
N ASP A 38 7.54 -11.14 -2.29
CA ASP A 38 6.93 -10.49 -1.14
C ASP A 38 5.55 -11.09 -0.88
N GLU A 39 5.27 -11.37 0.39
CA GLU A 39 3.97 -11.87 0.79
C GLU A 39 3.06 -10.69 1.15
N ILE A 40 2.04 -10.47 0.34
CA ILE A 40 1.06 -9.40 0.57
C ILE A 40 -0.10 -9.99 1.35
N ALA A 41 -0.23 -9.59 2.62
CA ALA A 41 -1.27 -10.12 3.47
C ALA A 41 -1.77 -9.05 4.44
N LYS A 42 -3.04 -9.16 4.81
CA LYS A 42 -3.67 -8.27 5.78
C LYS A 42 -2.90 -8.30 7.10
N GLY A 43 -2.62 -7.12 7.64
CA GLY A 43 -1.92 -6.99 8.91
C GLY A 43 -0.41 -6.87 8.81
N LYS A 44 0.16 -7.03 7.63
CA LYS A 44 1.61 -6.86 7.43
C LYS A 44 2.01 -5.41 7.61
N ALA A 45 3.08 -5.18 8.37
CA ALA A 45 3.64 -3.83 8.53
C ALA A 45 4.50 -3.49 7.33
N VAL A 46 4.40 -2.25 6.87
CA VAL A 46 5.12 -1.79 5.68
C VAL A 46 5.62 -0.37 5.86
N ASN A 47 6.75 -0.07 5.23
CA ASN A 47 7.19 1.30 4.94
C ASN A 47 6.79 1.59 3.49
N PHE A 48 6.33 2.81 3.23
CA PHE A 48 5.93 3.13 1.86
C PHE A 48 6.09 4.61 1.57
N GLU A 49 6.18 4.93 0.29
CA GLU A 49 6.15 6.30 -0.21
C GLU A 49 4.81 6.58 -0.85
N MET A 50 4.28 7.76 -0.58
CA MET A 50 3.02 8.21 -1.17
C MET A 50 3.29 9.07 -2.39
N GLY A 51 2.42 8.93 -3.38
CA GLY A 51 2.41 9.78 -4.55
C GLY A 51 0.97 10.08 -4.93
N VAL A 52 0.80 10.82 -6.02
CA VAL A 52 -0.51 11.18 -6.51
C VAL A 52 -0.70 10.57 -7.89
N ASP A 53 -1.84 9.88 -8.08
CA ASP A 53 -2.21 9.37 -9.38
C ASP A 53 -2.54 10.54 -10.31
N PRO A 54 -1.80 10.72 -11.43
CA PRO A 54 -2.03 11.85 -12.32
C PRO A 54 -3.40 11.82 -12.99
N LYS A 55 -4.02 10.65 -13.10
CA LYS A 55 -5.33 10.53 -13.75
C LYS A 55 -6.47 10.87 -12.83
N SER A 56 -6.42 10.39 -11.59
CA SER A 56 -7.53 10.56 -10.64
C SER A 56 -7.26 11.64 -9.60
N GLY A 57 -6.00 12.04 -9.41
CA GLY A 57 -5.60 12.98 -8.36
C GLY A 57 -5.63 12.37 -6.97
N LYS A 58 -5.80 11.07 -6.84
CA LYS A 58 -5.88 10.40 -5.55
C LYS A 58 -4.51 9.97 -5.08
N THR A 59 -4.33 9.99 -3.75
CA THR A 59 -3.10 9.53 -3.13
C THR A 59 -3.00 8.00 -3.23
N LYS A 60 -1.82 7.52 -3.58
CA LYS A 60 -1.53 6.09 -3.65
C LYS A 60 -0.11 5.82 -3.16
N ALA A 61 0.16 4.57 -2.79
CA ALA A 61 1.52 4.14 -2.50
C ALA A 61 2.24 3.88 -3.82
N VAL A 62 3.42 4.46 -3.99
CA VAL A 62 4.24 4.29 -5.21
C VAL A 62 5.42 3.38 -4.98
N SER A 63 5.78 3.13 -3.74
CA SER A 63 6.88 2.24 -3.36
C SER A 63 6.57 1.67 -1.99
N VAL A 64 6.78 0.38 -1.79
CA VAL A 64 6.50 -0.30 -0.53
C VAL A 64 7.63 -1.26 -0.20
N ASP A 65 8.04 -1.27 1.08
CA ASP A 65 8.94 -2.27 1.63
C ASP A 65 8.28 -2.94 2.82
N LEU A 66 8.27 -4.26 2.86
CA LEU A 66 7.81 -5.01 4.01
C LEU A 66 8.79 -4.84 5.18
N ILE A 67 8.23 -4.66 6.35
CA ILE A 67 9.05 -4.55 7.57
C ILE A 67 9.31 -5.95 8.13
#